data_d285a88f7ffc6cb07fd39c606c80ac74
#
_entry.id   d285a88f7ffc6cb07fd39c606c80ac74
#
_cell.length_a   1.000
_cell.length_b   1.000
_cell.length_c   1.000
_cell.angle_alpha   90.00
_cell.angle_beta   90.00
_cell.angle_gamma   90.00
#
_symmetry.space_group_name_H-M   'P 1'
#
loop_
_entity.id
_entity.type
_entity.pdbx_description
1 polymer ?
#
loop_
_entity_poly.entity_id
_entity_poly.type
_entity_poly.pdbx_seq_one_letter_code
_entity_poly.pdbx_strand_id
1 'polypeptide(L)'
;MELSRTIDSDKRYYLDENTIENAVSFLQTMRVFNDAKMDLYNALYDQKYLVSGPLIDHAYPVFLKEKYKTNDYYNAAIYLAASGSISSQKELKKYYITTITADLKTRDEKIQTIQEALDKKKAVKNSIRIYRKDGRWVIPYPRC
;
A
#
# COMPACT_ATOMS: atom_id res chain seq x y z
N MET A 1 27.38 10.55 2.82
CA MET A 1 27.79 11.70 1.98
C MET A 1 26.48 12.37 1.54
N GLU A 2 26.05 13.37 2.32
CA GLU A 2 24.84 14.12 2.03
C GLU A 2 25.15 15.14 0.94
N LEU A 3 24.53 14.96 -0.21
CA LEU A 3 24.50 15.98 -1.26
C LEU A 3 23.29 16.89 -1.05
N SER A 4 23.37 17.74 -0.03
CA SER A 4 22.47 18.90 0.05
C SER A 4 23.00 19.98 -0.87
N ARG A 5 22.50 20.03 -2.08
CA ARG A 5 22.66 21.23 -2.93
C ARG A 5 21.54 22.19 -2.63
N THR A 6 21.85 23.21 -1.89
CA THR A 6 21.00 24.39 -1.78
C THR A 6 20.96 25.04 -3.17
N ILE A 7 19.81 25.01 -3.81
CA ILE A 7 19.59 25.75 -5.06
C ILE A 7 19.45 27.19 -4.65
N ASP A 8 20.45 28.00 -5.02
CA ASP A 8 20.45 29.44 -4.78
C ASP A 8 19.38 30.04 -5.70
N SER A 9 18.26 30.48 -5.13
CA SER A 9 17.09 30.96 -5.87
C SER A 9 17.31 32.28 -6.63
N ASP A 10 18.45 32.94 -6.34
CA ASP A 10 18.76 34.24 -6.93
C ASP A 10 19.58 34.18 -8.22
N LYS A 11 20.03 32.97 -8.63
CA LYS A 11 20.73 32.81 -9.91
C LYS A 11 19.74 32.62 -11.04
N ARG A 12 19.57 33.62 -11.86
CA ARG A 12 18.90 33.50 -13.14
C ARG A 12 19.79 32.73 -14.11
N TYR A 13 19.42 31.50 -14.42
CA TYR A 13 20.09 30.71 -15.45
C TYR A 13 19.50 31.13 -16.81
N TYR A 14 20.35 31.67 -17.66
CA TYR A 14 19.98 31.86 -19.09
C TYR A 14 20.15 30.50 -19.76
N LEU A 15 19.06 29.98 -20.30
CA LEU A 15 19.08 28.75 -21.10
C LEU A 15 19.52 29.16 -22.51
N ASP A 16 20.71 28.72 -22.91
CA ASP A 16 21.11 28.78 -24.32
C ASP A 16 20.48 27.62 -25.10
N GLU A 17 20.58 27.67 -26.46
CA GLU A 17 19.99 26.64 -27.33
C GLU A 17 20.51 25.24 -26.99
N ASN A 18 21.79 25.07 -26.71
CA ASN A 18 22.41 23.80 -26.32
C ASN A 18 21.85 23.28 -24.99
N THR A 19 21.61 24.16 -24.03
CA THR A 19 21.02 23.80 -22.73
C THR A 19 19.57 23.34 -22.91
N ILE A 20 18.81 23.99 -23.81
CA ILE A 20 17.44 23.60 -24.14
C ILE A 20 17.41 22.24 -24.82
N GLU A 21 18.25 22.01 -25.83
CA GLU A 21 18.34 20.70 -26.51
C GLU A 21 18.72 19.57 -25.55
N ASN A 22 19.69 19.81 -24.67
CA ASN A 22 20.08 18.85 -23.65
C ASN A 22 18.95 18.56 -22.66
N ALA A 23 18.21 19.58 -22.25
CA ALA A 23 17.07 19.41 -21.36
C ALA A 23 15.94 18.61 -22.04
N VAL A 24 15.65 18.88 -23.32
CA VAL A 24 14.64 18.14 -24.08
C VAL A 24 15.07 16.67 -24.25
N SER A 25 16.33 16.42 -24.62
CA SER A 25 16.87 15.07 -24.73
C SER A 25 16.81 14.30 -23.41
N PHE A 26 17.15 14.97 -22.30
CA PHE A 26 17.06 14.38 -20.97
C PHE A 26 15.60 14.04 -20.60
N LEU A 27 14.66 14.93 -20.84
CA LEU A 27 13.25 14.67 -20.58
C LEU A 27 12.68 13.54 -21.43
N GLN A 28 13.08 13.42 -22.69
CA GLN A 28 12.72 12.30 -23.56
C GLN A 28 13.26 10.98 -23.01
N THR A 29 14.53 10.97 -22.59
CA THR A 29 15.14 9.78 -21.98
C THR A 29 14.43 9.36 -20.70
N MET A 30 14.10 10.32 -19.83
CA MET A 30 13.33 10.04 -18.61
C MET A 30 11.93 9.49 -18.91
N ARG A 31 11.27 10.02 -19.94
CA ARG A 31 9.97 9.51 -20.38
C ARG A 31 10.06 8.06 -20.83
N VAL A 32 10.99 7.73 -21.72
CA VAL A 32 11.22 6.36 -22.19
C VAL A 32 11.53 5.43 -21.00
N PHE A 33 12.37 5.87 -20.06
CA PHE A 33 12.70 5.09 -18.87
C PHE A 33 11.44 4.81 -18.01
N ASN A 34 10.60 5.82 -17.79
CA ASN A 34 9.40 5.67 -16.99
C ASN A 34 8.37 4.77 -17.68
N ASP A 35 8.17 4.92 -18.99
CA ASP A 35 7.25 4.09 -19.77
C ASP A 35 7.73 2.62 -19.75
N ALA A 36 9.01 2.38 -19.95
CA ALA A 36 9.61 1.06 -19.88
C ALA A 36 9.52 0.44 -18.48
N LYS A 37 9.74 1.24 -17.43
CA LYS A 37 9.58 0.81 -16.04
C LYS A 37 8.13 0.41 -15.75
N MET A 38 7.15 1.19 -16.20
CA MET A 38 5.73 0.89 -15.97
C MET A 38 5.28 -0.37 -16.71
N ASP A 39 5.70 -0.56 -17.94
CA ASP A 39 5.40 -1.77 -18.69
C ASP A 39 6.01 -3.02 -18.04
N LEU A 40 7.28 -2.92 -17.63
CA LEU A 40 7.92 -4.01 -16.92
C LEU A 40 7.29 -4.26 -15.55
N TYR A 41 6.92 -3.20 -14.83
CA TYR A 41 6.20 -3.32 -13.56
C TYR A 41 4.89 -4.10 -13.76
N ASN A 42 4.09 -3.76 -14.77
CA ASN A 42 2.84 -4.45 -15.04
C ASN A 42 3.08 -5.91 -15.40
N ALA A 43 4.05 -6.20 -16.28
CA ALA A 43 4.39 -7.57 -16.65
C ALA A 43 4.87 -8.40 -15.44
N LEU A 44 5.73 -7.83 -14.59
CA LEU A 44 6.21 -8.48 -13.37
C LEU A 44 5.09 -8.66 -12.32
N TYR A 45 4.21 -7.69 -12.21
CA TYR A 45 3.09 -7.73 -11.30
C TYR A 45 2.08 -8.81 -11.71
N ASP A 46 1.68 -8.83 -12.97
CA ASP A 46 0.72 -9.78 -13.51
C ASP A 46 1.25 -11.23 -13.41
N GLN A 47 2.50 -11.47 -13.79
CA GLN A 47 3.10 -12.80 -13.67
C GLN A 47 3.24 -13.26 -12.22
N LYS A 48 3.52 -12.36 -11.30
CA LYS A 48 3.74 -12.70 -9.90
C LYS A 48 2.46 -12.90 -9.10
N TYR A 49 1.35 -12.30 -9.51
CA TYR A 49 0.10 -12.31 -8.79
C TYR A 49 -1.05 -13.02 -9.50
N LEU A 50 -1.03 -13.06 -10.83
CA LEU A 50 -2.11 -13.64 -11.62
C LEU A 50 -1.74 -14.98 -12.27
N VAL A 51 -0.47 -15.22 -12.53
CA VAL A 51 0.03 -16.45 -13.15
C VAL A 51 1.02 -17.12 -12.20
N SER A 52 0.71 -18.33 -11.78
CA SER A 52 1.61 -19.18 -11.01
C SER A 52 2.71 -19.76 -11.93
N GLY A 53 3.66 -18.94 -12.33
CA GLY A 53 4.81 -19.35 -13.12
C GLY A 53 6.03 -18.53 -12.75
N PRO A 54 7.24 -19.11 -12.78
CA PRO A 54 8.44 -18.34 -12.61
C PRO A 54 8.55 -17.37 -13.78
N LEU A 55 8.67 -16.08 -13.46
CA LEU A 55 9.12 -15.11 -14.44
C LEU A 55 10.48 -15.60 -14.92
N ILE A 56 10.60 -15.83 -16.19
CA ILE A 56 11.89 -16.15 -16.77
C ILE A 56 12.70 -14.85 -16.65
N ASP A 57 13.55 -14.77 -15.63
CA ASP A 57 14.36 -13.58 -15.31
C ASP A 57 15.19 -13.09 -16.50
N HIS A 58 15.32 -13.92 -17.53
CA HIS A 58 16.06 -13.60 -18.76
C HIS A 58 15.20 -12.99 -19.88
N ALA A 59 13.88 -12.97 -19.77
CA ALA A 59 13.01 -12.46 -20.83
C ALA A 59 12.89 -10.93 -20.85
N TYR A 60 13.06 -10.28 -19.68
CA TYR A 60 12.90 -8.84 -19.60
C TYR A 60 13.90 -8.01 -20.41
N PRO A 61 15.21 -8.39 -20.52
CA PRO A 61 16.14 -7.61 -21.33
C PRO A 61 15.77 -7.66 -22.82
N VAL A 62 15.29 -8.81 -23.30
CA VAL A 62 14.84 -8.97 -24.70
C VAL A 62 13.62 -8.08 -24.93
N PHE A 63 12.62 -8.13 -24.06
CA PHE A 63 11.42 -7.30 -24.13
C PHE A 63 11.75 -5.80 -24.16
N LEU A 64 12.64 -5.32 -23.27
CA LEU A 64 13.03 -3.93 -23.22
C LEU A 64 13.84 -3.49 -24.43
N LYS A 65 14.75 -4.34 -24.92
CA LYS A 65 15.54 -4.08 -26.15
C LYS A 65 14.65 -3.98 -27.38
N GLU A 66 13.69 -4.87 -27.52
CA GLU A 66 12.79 -4.88 -28.67
C GLU A 66 11.85 -3.66 -28.69
N LYS A 67 11.25 -3.37 -27.56
CA LYS A 67 10.22 -2.31 -27.46
C LYS A 67 10.80 -0.90 -27.35
N TYR A 68 11.80 -0.72 -26.50
CA TYR A 68 12.32 0.59 -26.12
C TYR A 68 13.71 0.90 -26.66
N LYS A 69 14.34 -0.07 -27.33
CA LYS A 69 15.72 0.05 -27.89
C LYS A 69 16.76 0.42 -26.83
N THR A 70 16.55 0.01 -25.59
CA THR A 70 17.42 0.27 -24.45
C THR A 70 18.63 -0.67 -24.43
N ASN A 71 19.73 -0.22 -23.85
CA ASN A 71 20.92 -1.04 -23.63
C ASN A 71 20.86 -1.81 -22.31
N ASP A 72 21.80 -2.73 -22.09
CA ASP A 72 21.79 -3.60 -20.90
C ASP A 72 21.91 -2.84 -19.58
N TYR A 73 22.62 -1.71 -19.57
CA TYR A 73 22.74 -0.87 -18.38
C TYR A 73 21.39 -0.28 -17.97
N TYR A 74 20.65 0.30 -18.91
CA TYR A 74 19.31 0.82 -18.68
C TYR A 74 18.32 -0.29 -18.35
N ASN A 75 18.42 -1.44 -18.99
CA ASN A 75 17.58 -2.60 -18.72
C ASN A 75 17.70 -3.05 -17.26
N ALA A 76 18.91 -3.14 -16.74
CA ALA A 76 19.17 -3.50 -15.35
C ALA A 76 18.57 -2.45 -14.38
N ALA A 77 18.75 -1.15 -14.67
CA ALA A 77 18.20 -0.07 -13.87
C ALA A 77 16.66 -0.06 -13.88
N ILE A 78 16.03 -0.27 -15.03
CA ILE A 78 14.58 -0.37 -15.18
C ILE A 78 14.04 -1.57 -14.39
N TYR A 79 14.70 -2.73 -14.48
CA TYR A 79 14.30 -3.92 -13.71
C TYR A 79 14.38 -3.70 -12.21
N LEU A 80 15.49 -3.14 -11.73
CA LEU A 80 15.64 -2.82 -10.30
C LEU A 80 14.60 -1.83 -9.82
N ALA A 81 14.28 -0.80 -10.61
CA ALA A 81 13.27 0.18 -10.27
C ALA A 81 11.85 -0.43 -10.25
N ALA A 82 11.51 -1.29 -11.21
CA ALA A 82 10.21 -1.97 -11.26
C ALA A 82 10.06 -2.99 -10.12
N SER A 83 11.05 -3.85 -9.91
CA SER A 83 11.04 -4.87 -8.85
C SER A 83 11.05 -4.26 -7.45
N GLY A 84 11.81 -3.17 -7.26
CA GLY A 84 11.81 -2.39 -6.02
C GLY A 84 10.45 -1.78 -5.71
N SER A 85 9.75 -1.25 -6.72
CA SER A 85 8.39 -0.73 -6.56
C SER A 85 7.41 -1.83 -6.12
N ILE A 86 7.51 -3.04 -6.69
CA ILE A 86 6.70 -4.19 -6.31
C ILE A 86 7.00 -4.63 -4.87
N SER A 87 8.26 -4.69 -4.49
CA SER A 87 8.68 -5.07 -3.13
C SER A 87 8.17 -4.07 -2.10
N SER A 88 8.31 -2.77 -2.37
CA SER A 88 7.81 -1.70 -1.50
C SER A 88 6.29 -1.78 -1.32
N GLN A 89 5.54 -2.05 -2.38
CA GLN A 89 4.09 -2.21 -2.29
C GLN A 89 3.68 -3.45 -1.46
N LYS A 90 4.46 -4.54 -1.56
CA LYS A 90 4.21 -5.73 -0.73
C LYS A 90 4.38 -5.44 0.75
N GLU A 91 5.45 -4.76 1.12
CA GLU A 91 5.69 -4.40 2.52
C GLU A 91 4.62 -3.42 3.02
N LEU A 92 4.22 -2.45 2.20
CA LEU A 92 3.15 -1.52 2.54
C LEU A 92 1.81 -2.26 2.74
N LYS A 93 1.48 -3.21 1.86
CA LYS A 93 0.27 -4.04 2.02
C LYS A 93 0.30 -4.85 3.33
N LYS A 94 1.42 -5.45 3.68
CA LYS A 94 1.57 -6.17 4.96
C LYS A 94 1.33 -5.24 6.14
N TYR A 95 1.93 -4.06 6.12
CA TYR A 95 1.73 -3.05 7.16
C TYR A 95 0.25 -2.67 7.30
N TYR A 96 -0.44 -2.37 6.21
CA TYR A 96 -1.86 -2.03 6.24
C TYR A 96 -2.73 -3.19 6.75
N ILE A 97 -2.47 -4.41 6.32
CA ILE A 97 -3.20 -5.60 6.81
C ILE A 97 -3.03 -5.73 8.33
N THR A 98 -1.80 -5.61 8.83
CA THR A 98 -1.52 -5.71 10.28
C THR A 98 -2.25 -4.61 11.06
N THR A 99 -2.18 -3.36 10.57
CA THR A 99 -2.84 -2.22 11.22
C THR A 99 -4.36 -2.38 11.24
N ILE A 100 -4.96 -2.70 10.09
CA ILE A 100 -6.41 -2.91 9.98
C ILE A 100 -6.86 -4.08 10.86
N THR A 101 -6.10 -5.16 10.91
CA THR A 101 -6.42 -6.32 11.77
C THR A 101 -6.40 -5.93 13.25
N ALA A 102 -5.43 -5.14 13.68
CA ALA A 102 -5.36 -4.62 15.06
C ALA A 102 -6.54 -3.70 15.39
N ASP A 103 -6.90 -2.81 14.46
CA ASP A 103 -8.06 -1.92 14.62
C ASP A 103 -9.38 -2.69 14.68
N LEU A 104 -9.55 -3.71 13.84
CA LEU A 104 -10.73 -4.59 13.88
C LEU A 104 -10.83 -5.29 15.24
N LYS A 105 -9.75 -5.88 15.73
CA LYS A 105 -9.74 -6.53 17.06
C LYS A 105 -10.16 -5.56 18.17
N THR A 106 -9.63 -4.34 18.17
CA THR A 106 -10.00 -3.31 19.16
C THR A 106 -11.49 -2.94 19.07
N ARG A 107 -12.04 -2.89 17.87
CA ARG A 107 -13.46 -2.61 17.65
C ARG A 107 -14.34 -3.76 18.12
N ASP A 108 -13.94 -5.00 17.85
CA ASP A 108 -14.66 -6.19 18.29
C ASP A 108 -14.70 -6.29 19.83
N GLU A 109 -13.61 -6.01 20.51
CA GLU A 109 -13.55 -5.93 21.98
C GLU A 109 -14.51 -4.87 22.54
N LYS A 110 -14.59 -3.70 21.90
CA LYS A 110 -15.56 -2.65 22.29
C LYS A 110 -17.00 -3.08 22.05
N ILE A 111 -17.28 -3.73 20.93
CA ILE A 111 -18.62 -4.25 20.62
C ILE A 111 -19.03 -5.27 21.68
N GLN A 112 -18.15 -6.20 22.02
CA GLN A 112 -18.40 -7.21 23.05
C GLN A 112 -18.73 -6.55 24.41
N THR A 113 -17.93 -5.56 24.83
CA THR A 113 -18.16 -4.84 26.08
C THR A 113 -19.54 -4.13 26.09
N ILE A 114 -19.91 -3.50 24.98
CA ILE A 114 -21.22 -2.84 24.83
C ILE A 114 -22.35 -3.88 24.85
N GLN A 115 -22.16 -5.01 24.21
CA GLN A 115 -23.14 -6.09 24.16
C GLN A 115 -23.41 -6.66 25.57
N GLU A 116 -22.35 -6.92 26.33
CA GLU A 116 -22.45 -7.38 27.70
C GLU A 116 -23.20 -6.37 28.59
N ALA A 117 -22.89 -5.06 28.45
CA ALA A 117 -23.60 -4.01 29.17
C ALA A 117 -25.10 -3.92 28.81
N LEU A 118 -25.40 -4.11 27.52
CA LEU A 118 -26.77 -4.15 27.02
C LEU A 118 -27.54 -5.35 27.56
N ASP A 119 -26.94 -6.50 27.61
CA ASP A 119 -27.56 -7.73 28.11
C ASP A 119 -27.81 -7.63 29.62
N LYS A 120 -26.88 -7.04 30.37
CA LYS A 120 -27.10 -6.70 31.79
C LYS A 120 -28.32 -5.77 31.99
N LYS A 121 -28.42 -4.71 31.18
CA LYS A 121 -29.55 -3.79 31.23
C LYS A 121 -30.90 -4.44 30.87
N LYS A 122 -30.88 -5.32 29.85
CA LYS A 122 -32.07 -6.10 29.45
C LYS A 122 -32.51 -7.05 30.57
N ALA A 123 -31.58 -7.73 31.24
CA ALA A 123 -31.86 -8.62 32.33
C ALA A 123 -32.51 -7.87 33.50
N VAL A 124 -31.99 -6.69 33.89
CA VAL A 124 -32.61 -5.83 34.93
C VAL A 124 -34.02 -5.37 34.52
N LYS A 125 -34.20 -4.94 33.27
CA LYS A 125 -35.52 -4.53 32.76
C LYS A 125 -36.54 -5.67 32.85
N ASN A 126 -36.14 -6.88 32.47
CA ASN A 126 -37.00 -8.06 32.54
C ASN A 126 -37.34 -8.42 33.99
N SER A 127 -36.39 -8.34 34.90
CA SER A 127 -36.61 -8.57 36.34
C SER A 127 -37.65 -7.61 36.92
N ILE A 128 -37.56 -6.30 36.63
CA ILE A 128 -38.54 -5.30 37.03
C ILE A 128 -39.92 -5.61 36.43
N ARG A 129 -40.00 -6.04 35.19
CA ARG A 129 -41.25 -6.41 34.51
C ARG A 129 -41.93 -7.59 35.20
N ILE A 130 -41.19 -8.63 35.57
CA ILE A 130 -41.69 -9.79 36.28
C ILE A 130 -42.22 -9.37 37.67
N TYR A 131 -41.44 -8.60 38.41
CA TYR A 131 -41.85 -8.09 39.72
C TYR A 131 -43.17 -7.31 39.65
N ARG A 132 -43.33 -6.42 38.67
CA ARG A 132 -44.58 -5.65 38.49
C ARG A 132 -45.79 -6.52 38.17
N LYS A 133 -45.57 -7.64 37.49
CA LYS A 133 -46.63 -8.56 37.06
C LYS A 133 -47.01 -9.55 38.16
N ASP A 134 -46.02 -10.14 38.79
CA ASP A 134 -46.18 -11.35 39.62
C ASP A 134 -45.83 -11.10 41.09
N GLY A 135 -45.42 -9.89 41.46
CA GLY A 135 -45.00 -9.53 42.83
C GLY A 135 -43.72 -10.25 43.31
N ARG A 136 -43.07 -10.98 42.43
CA ARG A 136 -41.83 -11.73 42.74
C ARG A 136 -40.61 -11.03 42.15
N TRP A 137 -39.62 -10.83 43.05
CA TRP A 137 -38.33 -10.28 42.59
C TRP A 137 -37.41 -11.37 42.06
N VAL A 138 -37.10 -11.32 40.79
CA VAL A 138 -36.13 -12.20 40.14
C VAL A 138 -34.76 -11.50 40.08
N ILE A 139 -33.78 -12.03 40.80
CA ILE A 139 -32.40 -11.49 40.76
C ILE A 139 -31.76 -11.90 39.45
N PRO A 140 -31.40 -10.95 38.57
CA PRO A 140 -30.90 -11.27 37.24
C PRO A 140 -29.44 -11.78 37.21
N TYR A 141 -28.78 -11.84 38.39
CA TYR A 141 -27.41 -12.30 38.49
C TYR A 141 -27.25 -13.39 39.53
N PRO A 142 -26.49 -14.45 39.24
CA PRO A 142 -26.07 -15.35 40.31
C PRO A 142 -25.26 -14.54 41.33
N ARG A 143 -25.55 -14.75 42.61
CA ARG A 143 -24.66 -14.24 43.65
C ARG A 143 -23.34 -14.99 43.55
N CYS A 144 -22.24 -14.24 43.33
CA CYS A 144 -20.91 -14.80 43.51
C CYS A 144 -20.67 -15.10 44.98
#